data_8b2af16e8d2b61584e35b953b5cb1b1d
#
_entry.id   8b2af16e8d2b61584e35b953b5cb1b1d
#
_cell.length_a   1.000
_cell.length_b   1.000
_cell.length_c   1.000
_cell.angle_alpha   90.00
_cell.angle_beta   90.00
_cell.angle_gamma   90.00
#
_symmetry.space_group_name_H-M   'P 1'
#
loop_
_entity.id
_entity.type
_entity.pdbx_description
1 polymer ?
#
loop_
_entity_poly.entity_id
_entity_poly.type
_entity_poly.pdbx_seq_one_letter_code
_entity_poly.pdbx_strand_id
1 'polypeptide(L)'
;MAAMGYAPMLSEQPGYSFAQAPTSQHSQPKQHGFYPYTDNGGSTLGISGQDFTILAGDTRSTSGYNINTRYEPKLFKIGGNGPNNEGSKIVLSVVGFAADGHALKERLDTIVKMYKYQHGKDISIGACAQRLSHILYGKRFFPYYVHAILGGIDEEGKGALYSYDPVGSYEREQCRAAGAASSLIMPFLDNQVNLKNQYDPVQPQGFGKEPLVPKPLDRKHVEDLVKDAFTSAVERHIEVGDGLQTMTITKDGILETYAELKKD
;
A
#
# COMPACT_ATOMS: atom_id res chain seq x y z
N MET A 1 2.64 34.24 -13.19
CA MET A 1 2.04 33.74 -11.94
C MET A 1 1.76 34.97 -11.08
N ALA A 2 0.51 35.37 -10.99
CA ALA A 2 0.11 36.51 -10.16
C ALA A 2 0.03 36.02 -8.72
N ALA A 3 0.82 36.60 -7.83
CA ALA A 3 0.69 36.40 -6.41
C ALA A 3 -0.71 36.84 -5.97
N MET A 4 -1.50 35.93 -5.44
CA MET A 4 -2.72 36.28 -4.72
C MET A 4 -2.27 37.05 -3.48
N GLY A 5 -2.37 38.40 -3.56
CA GLY A 5 -2.24 39.25 -2.40
C GLY A 5 -3.35 38.92 -1.41
N TYR A 6 -3.02 38.58 -0.19
CA TYR A 6 -3.98 38.52 0.91
C TYR A 6 -4.67 39.89 1.02
N ALA A 7 -6.00 39.90 0.95
CA ALA A 7 -6.76 41.07 1.29
C ALA A 7 -6.41 41.45 2.77
N PRO A 8 -6.14 42.68 3.09
CA PRO A 8 -5.88 43.09 4.47
C PRO A 8 -7.08 42.73 5.34
N MET A 9 -6.78 42.22 6.53
CA MET A 9 -7.83 41.90 7.50
C MET A 9 -8.72 43.13 7.75
N LEU A 10 -10.00 42.93 7.97
CA LEU A 10 -10.97 43.99 8.21
C LEU A 10 -10.54 44.99 9.33
N SER A 11 -9.69 44.55 10.25
CA SER A 11 -9.06 45.40 11.29
C SER A 11 -8.09 46.47 10.77
N GLU A 12 -7.65 46.34 9.51
CA GLU A 12 -6.67 47.28 8.90
C GLU A 12 -7.36 48.26 7.91
N GLN A 13 -8.68 48.17 7.74
CA GLN A 13 -9.40 49.08 6.85
C GLN A 13 -9.70 50.41 7.56
N PRO A 14 -9.44 51.58 6.94
CA PRO A 14 -9.79 52.89 7.49
C PRO A 14 -11.29 52.97 7.72
N GLY A 15 -11.73 53.19 8.95
CA GLY A 15 -13.13 53.34 9.32
C GLY A 15 -13.74 52.17 10.09
N TYR A 16 -13.07 51.04 10.21
CA TYR A 16 -13.45 49.96 11.13
C TYR A 16 -12.69 50.10 12.46
N SER A 17 -13.21 50.88 13.36
CA SER A 17 -12.83 50.75 14.77
C SER A 17 -13.65 49.61 15.36
N PHE A 18 -13.14 48.38 15.33
CA PHE A 18 -13.57 47.47 16.36
C PHE A 18 -13.28 48.13 17.70
N ALA A 19 -14.30 48.29 18.51
CA ALA A 19 -14.14 48.68 19.90
C ALA A 19 -12.94 47.91 20.43
N GLN A 20 -11.94 48.59 20.91
CA GLN A 20 -10.73 47.97 21.47
C GLN A 20 -11.23 46.89 22.37
N ALA A 21 -10.98 45.64 21.99
CA ALA A 21 -11.27 44.55 22.88
C ALA A 21 -10.64 44.89 24.21
N PRO A 22 -11.38 44.75 25.32
CA PRO A 22 -10.82 45.07 26.60
C PRO A 22 -9.47 44.41 26.69
N THR A 23 -8.49 45.17 27.10
CA THR A 23 -7.09 44.71 27.30
C THR A 23 -7.04 43.75 28.51
N SER A 24 -8.01 42.86 28.56
CA SER A 24 -7.89 41.67 29.37
C SER A 24 -6.78 40.82 28.73
N GLN A 25 -5.84 40.49 29.56
CA GLN A 25 -4.70 39.60 29.29
C GLN A 25 -5.20 38.20 28.86
N HIS A 26 -6.11 38.11 27.91
CA HIS A 26 -6.45 36.86 27.24
C HIS A 26 -5.32 36.58 26.28
N SER A 27 -4.39 35.75 26.74
CA SER A 27 -3.44 35.09 25.84
C SER A 27 -4.22 34.61 24.61
N GLN A 28 -3.83 35.09 23.45
CA GLN A 28 -4.37 34.55 22.18
C GLN A 28 -4.42 33.02 22.27
N PRO A 29 -5.52 32.36 21.86
CA PRO A 29 -5.56 30.91 21.91
C PRO A 29 -4.34 30.37 21.17
N LYS A 30 -3.50 29.62 21.90
CA LYS A 30 -2.34 28.96 21.31
C LYS A 30 -2.87 27.99 20.26
N GLN A 31 -2.67 28.28 19.00
CA GLN A 31 -2.85 27.31 17.94
C GLN A 31 -1.80 26.22 18.14
N HIS A 32 -2.20 25.09 18.66
CA HIS A 32 -1.37 23.89 18.66
C HIS A 32 -1.53 23.25 17.29
N GLY A 33 -0.46 23.27 16.50
CA GLY A 33 -0.41 22.48 15.28
C GLY A 33 -0.45 20.99 15.65
N PHE A 34 -1.55 20.31 15.34
CA PHE A 34 -1.69 18.86 15.54
C PHE A 34 -1.48 18.15 14.20
N TYR A 35 -0.33 17.48 14.05
CA TYR A 35 -0.03 16.64 12.90
C TYR A 35 0.54 15.30 13.41
N PRO A 36 -0.30 14.26 13.54
CA PRO A 36 0.07 13.02 14.22
C PRO A 36 0.78 12.00 13.32
N TYR A 37 0.92 12.27 12.04
CA TYR A 37 1.45 11.32 11.06
C TYR A 37 2.97 11.41 10.91
N THR A 38 3.58 10.25 10.65
CA THR A 38 4.99 10.13 10.26
C THR A 38 5.04 9.20 9.06
N ASP A 39 5.82 9.54 8.04
CA ASP A 39 6.12 8.62 6.95
C ASP A 39 7.27 7.71 7.36
N ASN A 40 7.02 6.40 7.35
CA ASN A 40 8.01 5.39 7.69
C ASN A 40 8.68 4.75 6.45
N GLY A 41 8.42 5.32 5.28
CA GLY A 41 9.06 4.88 4.04
C GLY A 41 8.70 3.47 3.62
N GLY A 42 9.60 2.84 2.89
CA GLY A 42 9.43 1.50 2.38
C GLY A 42 8.51 1.40 1.17
N SER A 43 8.40 0.21 0.61
CA SER A 43 7.54 -0.07 -0.54
C SER A 43 6.99 -1.47 -0.49
N THR A 44 5.83 -1.66 -1.11
CA THR A 44 5.19 -2.95 -1.29
C THR A 44 4.77 -3.11 -2.75
N LEU A 45 4.62 -4.35 -3.19
CA LEU A 45 4.01 -4.69 -4.46
C LEU A 45 3.14 -5.94 -4.33
N GLY A 46 2.21 -6.10 -5.26
CA GLY A 46 1.42 -7.31 -5.42
C GLY A 46 1.23 -7.65 -6.88
N ILE A 47 1.20 -8.96 -7.17
CA ILE A 47 0.96 -9.52 -8.51
C ILE A 47 0.03 -10.71 -8.35
N SER A 48 -1.07 -10.74 -9.10
CA SER A 48 -1.99 -11.89 -9.16
C SER A 48 -1.76 -12.69 -10.46
N GLY A 49 -1.62 -14.00 -10.31
CA GLY A 49 -1.58 -14.97 -11.39
C GLY A 49 -2.89 -15.70 -11.58
N GLN A 50 -2.87 -16.83 -12.32
CA GLN A 50 -4.06 -17.64 -12.52
C GLN A 50 -4.54 -18.36 -11.26
N ASP A 51 -3.61 -18.94 -10.50
CA ASP A 51 -3.88 -19.79 -9.33
C ASP A 51 -3.06 -19.36 -8.10
N PHE A 52 -2.46 -18.17 -8.13
CA PHE A 52 -1.67 -17.63 -7.04
C PHE A 52 -1.75 -16.11 -6.97
N THR A 53 -1.42 -15.56 -5.82
CA THR A 53 -1.14 -14.13 -5.63
C THR A 53 0.14 -13.98 -4.82
N ILE A 54 1.03 -13.11 -5.26
CA ILE A 54 2.27 -12.79 -4.55
C ILE A 54 2.20 -11.36 -4.06
N LEU A 55 2.45 -11.15 -2.77
CA LEU A 55 2.74 -9.84 -2.19
C LEU A 55 4.18 -9.83 -1.71
N ALA A 56 4.82 -8.68 -1.85
CA ALA A 56 6.17 -8.46 -1.38
C ALA A 56 6.34 -7.05 -0.81
N GLY A 57 7.24 -6.91 0.15
CA GLY A 57 7.59 -5.63 0.75
C GLY A 57 8.96 -5.67 1.36
N ASP A 58 9.66 -4.53 1.35
CA ASP A 58 10.91 -4.39 2.07
C ASP A 58 10.67 -4.30 3.59
N THR A 59 11.74 -4.48 4.37
CA THR A 59 11.66 -4.48 5.84
C THR A 59 12.30 -3.26 6.49
N ARG A 60 12.76 -2.28 5.71
CA ARG A 60 13.31 -1.03 6.23
C ARG A 60 12.19 -0.12 6.74
N SER A 61 12.39 0.44 7.93
CA SER A 61 11.55 1.53 8.46
C SER A 61 12.41 2.75 8.69
N THR A 62 11.96 3.89 8.17
CA THR A 62 12.70 5.16 8.23
C THR A 62 11.86 6.28 8.84
N SER A 63 12.54 7.32 9.32
CA SER A 63 11.95 8.61 9.65
C SER A 63 12.90 9.68 9.14
N GLY A 64 12.51 10.35 8.06
CA GLY A 64 13.41 11.23 7.32
C GLY A 64 14.64 10.45 6.82
N TYR A 65 15.83 10.86 7.20
CA TYR A 65 17.09 10.23 6.82
C TYR A 65 17.60 9.17 7.81
N ASN A 66 16.86 8.90 8.87
CA ASN A 66 17.23 7.91 9.88
C ASN A 66 16.54 6.58 9.61
N ILE A 67 17.28 5.47 9.76
CA ILE A 67 16.73 4.13 9.78
C ILE A 67 16.30 3.82 11.21
N ASN A 68 14.99 3.62 11.42
CA ASN A 68 14.44 3.24 12.71
C ASN A 68 14.75 1.78 13.03
N THR A 69 14.52 0.90 12.04
CA THR A 69 14.82 -0.52 12.11
C THR A 69 14.97 -1.09 10.71
N ARG A 70 15.74 -2.18 10.61
CA ARG A 70 15.93 -2.94 9.36
C ARG A 70 14.94 -4.11 9.21
N TYR A 71 14.11 -4.36 10.24
CA TYR A 71 13.26 -5.55 10.35
C TYR A 71 11.82 -5.18 10.74
N GLU A 72 11.19 -4.30 9.97
CA GLU A 72 9.77 -3.94 10.14
C GLU A 72 8.93 -4.58 9.02
N PRO A 73 8.20 -5.67 9.30
CA PRO A 73 7.36 -6.32 8.30
C PRO A 73 6.21 -5.42 7.89
N LYS A 74 5.88 -5.46 6.59
CA LYS A 74 4.78 -4.71 5.98
C LYS A 74 3.68 -5.63 5.46
N LEU A 75 3.89 -6.95 5.47
CA LEU A 75 2.98 -7.98 5.04
C LEU A 75 2.45 -8.75 6.25
N PHE A 76 1.13 -8.92 6.31
CA PHE A 76 0.46 -9.57 7.43
C PHE A 76 -0.60 -10.56 6.94
N LYS A 77 -0.59 -11.77 7.49
CA LYS A 77 -1.69 -12.73 7.33
C LYS A 77 -2.92 -12.22 8.06
N ILE A 78 -4.08 -12.31 7.43
CA ILE A 78 -5.36 -11.85 7.95
C ILE A 78 -6.31 -13.04 8.13
N GLY A 79 -6.98 -13.10 9.27
CA GLY A 79 -7.80 -14.24 9.63
C GLY A 79 -6.95 -15.45 10.02
N GLY A 80 -7.52 -16.65 9.97
CA GLY A 80 -6.82 -17.84 10.44
C GLY A 80 -6.95 -18.04 11.94
N ASN A 81 -6.23 -19.01 12.47
CA ASN A 81 -6.33 -19.44 13.85
C ASN A 81 -5.09 -19.02 14.66
N GLY A 82 -5.29 -18.78 15.94
CA GLY A 82 -4.21 -18.45 16.85
C GLY A 82 -3.52 -17.11 16.58
N PRO A 83 -2.42 -16.85 17.28
CA PRO A 83 -1.71 -15.56 17.19
C PRO A 83 -0.96 -15.37 15.85
N ASN A 84 -0.59 -16.44 15.18
CA ASN A 84 0.16 -16.41 13.91
C ASN A 84 -0.75 -16.51 12.68
N ASN A 85 -2.10 -16.46 12.86
CA ASN A 85 -3.07 -16.59 11.79
C ASN A 85 -2.85 -17.82 10.91
N GLU A 86 -2.66 -18.98 11.55
CA GLU A 86 -2.47 -20.25 10.86
C GLU A 86 -3.71 -20.62 10.02
N GLY A 87 -3.47 -21.12 8.80
CA GLY A 87 -4.53 -21.43 7.85
C GLY A 87 -5.16 -20.22 7.17
N SER A 88 -4.64 -19.00 7.39
CA SER A 88 -5.05 -17.82 6.63
C SER A 88 -4.77 -18.00 5.13
N LYS A 89 -5.65 -17.42 4.30
CA LYS A 89 -5.52 -17.35 2.84
C LYS A 89 -5.59 -15.92 2.31
N ILE A 90 -5.49 -14.95 3.21
CA ILE A 90 -5.54 -13.52 2.90
C ILE A 90 -4.30 -12.84 3.47
N VAL A 91 -3.67 -12.00 2.67
CA VAL A 91 -2.53 -11.18 3.08
C VAL A 91 -2.87 -9.72 2.85
N LEU A 92 -2.58 -8.90 3.85
CA LEU A 92 -2.62 -7.44 3.78
C LEU A 92 -1.19 -6.90 3.78
N SER A 93 -0.87 -6.06 2.81
CA SER A 93 0.32 -5.22 2.87
C SER A 93 -0.06 -3.77 3.14
N VAL A 94 0.73 -3.09 3.96
CA VAL A 94 0.52 -1.68 4.34
C VAL A 94 1.84 -0.94 4.33
N VAL A 95 1.84 0.25 3.75
CA VAL A 95 2.99 1.13 3.65
C VAL A 95 2.57 2.58 3.86
N GLY A 96 3.41 3.38 4.51
CA GLY A 96 3.15 4.76 4.89
C GLY A 96 3.43 4.97 6.38
N PHE A 97 2.44 5.38 7.16
CA PHE A 97 2.57 5.51 8.61
C PHE A 97 2.40 4.13 9.28
N ALA A 98 3.50 3.57 9.77
CA ALA A 98 3.53 2.20 10.30
C ALA A 98 2.53 1.97 11.46
N ALA A 99 2.35 2.95 12.35
CA ALA A 99 1.39 2.83 13.44
C ALA A 99 -0.05 2.64 12.94
N ASP A 100 -0.44 3.39 11.92
CA ASP A 100 -1.74 3.23 11.27
C ASP A 100 -1.85 1.91 10.51
N GLY A 101 -0.75 1.46 9.90
CA GLY A 101 -0.69 0.14 9.25
C GLY A 101 -0.96 -1.00 10.23
N HIS A 102 -0.33 -0.98 11.40
CA HIS A 102 -0.58 -1.96 12.47
C HIS A 102 -2.01 -1.88 13.00
N ALA A 103 -2.54 -0.67 13.24
CA ALA A 103 -3.91 -0.48 13.70
C ALA A 103 -4.94 -1.01 12.69
N LEU A 104 -4.73 -0.73 11.40
CA LEU A 104 -5.58 -1.22 10.32
C LEU A 104 -5.56 -2.75 10.24
N LYS A 105 -4.37 -3.36 10.29
CA LYS A 105 -4.20 -4.82 10.31
C LYS A 105 -4.98 -5.46 11.46
N GLU A 106 -4.82 -4.97 12.67
CA GLU A 106 -5.52 -5.48 13.84
C GLU A 106 -7.05 -5.34 13.71
N ARG A 107 -7.51 -4.21 13.19
CA ARG A 107 -8.94 -3.98 12.95
C ARG A 107 -9.53 -4.95 11.93
N LEU A 108 -8.85 -5.12 10.79
CA LEU A 108 -9.30 -6.04 9.75
C LEU A 108 -9.26 -7.49 10.21
N ASP A 109 -8.19 -7.89 10.89
CA ASP A 109 -8.04 -9.26 11.44
C ASP A 109 -9.18 -9.62 12.40
N THR A 110 -9.51 -8.70 13.29
CA THR A 110 -10.63 -8.86 14.22
C THR A 110 -11.96 -9.04 13.48
N ILE A 111 -12.23 -8.20 12.47
CA ILE A 111 -13.47 -8.28 11.69
C ILE A 111 -13.56 -9.61 10.93
N VAL A 112 -12.46 -10.07 10.34
CA VAL A 112 -12.42 -11.35 9.60
C VAL A 112 -12.64 -12.53 10.54
N LYS A 113 -12.04 -12.53 11.73
CA LYS A 113 -12.26 -13.55 12.76
C LYS A 113 -13.71 -13.55 13.27
N MET A 114 -14.29 -12.39 13.49
CA MET A 114 -15.71 -12.25 13.85
C MET A 114 -16.63 -12.77 12.75
N TYR A 115 -16.31 -12.53 11.48
CA TYR A 115 -17.05 -13.06 10.34
C TYR A 115 -17.07 -14.60 10.36
N LYS A 116 -15.92 -15.24 10.53
CA LYS A 116 -15.82 -16.70 10.63
C LYS A 116 -16.62 -17.26 11.80
N TYR A 117 -16.57 -16.61 12.95
CA TYR A 117 -17.34 -17.00 14.13
C TYR A 117 -18.85 -16.91 13.89
N GLN A 118 -19.32 -15.83 13.25
CA GLN A 118 -20.75 -15.60 13.01
C GLN A 118 -21.32 -16.48 11.89
N HIS A 119 -20.55 -16.76 10.85
CA HIS A 119 -21.02 -17.44 9.63
C HIS A 119 -20.52 -18.89 9.49
N GLY A 120 -19.61 -19.34 10.36
CA GLY A 120 -19.05 -20.69 10.32
C GLY A 120 -18.20 -21.01 9.09
N LYS A 121 -17.80 -20.01 8.31
CA LYS A 121 -16.96 -20.15 7.11
C LYS A 121 -16.00 -18.97 6.96
N ASP A 122 -14.92 -19.20 6.21
CA ASP A 122 -13.98 -18.16 5.88
C ASP A 122 -14.63 -17.09 4.97
N ILE A 123 -14.24 -15.81 5.18
CA ILE A 123 -14.67 -14.72 4.34
C ILE A 123 -14.05 -14.86 2.95
N SER A 124 -14.81 -14.55 1.90
CA SER A 124 -14.25 -14.46 0.55
C SER A 124 -13.33 -13.22 0.42
N ILE A 125 -12.37 -13.28 -0.50
CA ILE A 125 -11.46 -12.14 -0.73
C ILE A 125 -12.22 -10.89 -1.16
N GLY A 126 -13.27 -11.02 -1.97
CA GLY A 126 -14.12 -9.91 -2.40
C GLY A 126 -14.90 -9.27 -1.25
N ALA A 127 -15.45 -10.09 -0.34
CA ALA A 127 -16.12 -9.60 0.86
C ALA A 127 -15.13 -8.92 1.83
N CYS A 128 -13.93 -9.50 1.99
CA CYS A 128 -12.86 -8.88 2.77
C CYS A 128 -12.44 -7.53 2.18
N ALA A 129 -12.32 -7.45 0.85
CA ALA A 129 -12.01 -6.21 0.15
C ALA A 129 -13.03 -5.11 0.43
N GLN A 130 -14.32 -5.45 0.39
CA GLN A 130 -15.38 -4.49 0.71
C GLN A 130 -15.35 -4.06 2.19
N ARG A 131 -15.07 -4.98 3.10
CA ARG A 131 -14.91 -4.66 4.53
C ARG A 131 -13.76 -3.70 4.78
N LEU A 132 -12.63 -3.92 4.13
CA LEU A 132 -11.47 -3.03 4.25
C LEU A 132 -11.80 -1.61 3.74
N SER A 133 -12.49 -1.50 2.62
CA SER A 133 -12.98 -0.21 2.10
C SER A 133 -13.83 0.53 3.14
N HIS A 134 -14.76 -0.15 3.79
CA HIS A 134 -15.60 0.44 4.83
C HIS A 134 -14.81 0.88 6.08
N ILE A 135 -13.80 0.11 6.47
CA ILE A 135 -12.92 0.49 7.59
C ILE A 135 -12.20 1.80 7.27
N LEU A 136 -11.61 1.89 6.08
CA LEU A 136 -10.86 3.07 5.65
C LEU A 136 -11.78 4.30 5.52
N TYR A 137 -12.93 4.13 4.86
CA TYR A 137 -13.88 5.25 4.70
C TYR A 137 -14.51 5.72 6.00
N GLY A 138 -14.65 4.83 6.99
CA GLY A 138 -15.10 5.19 8.34
C GLY A 138 -14.20 6.21 9.03
N LYS A 139 -12.97 6.36 8.57
CA LYS A 139 -12.02 7.39 9.01
C LYS A 139 -11.73 8.45 7.93
N ARG A 140 -12.68 8.72 7.05
CA ARG A 140 -12.56 9.69 5.94
C ARG A 140 -12.01 11.06 6.38
N PHE A 141 -12.40 11.53 7.56
CA PHE A 141 -12.04 12.84 8.09
C PHE A 141 -10.84 12.82 9.07
N PHE A 142 -10.31 11.65 9.35
CA PHE A 142 -9.06 11.43 10.08
C PHE A 142 -8.44 10.10 9.62
N PRO A 143 -7.91 10.03 8.38
CA PRO A 143 -7.60 8.78 7.70
C PRO A 143 -6.49 7.97 8.36
N TYR A 144 -6.50 6.66 8.16
CA TYR A 144 -5.28 5.87 8.22
C TYR A 144 -4.36 6.33 7.10
N TYR A 145 -3.18 6.81 7.46
CA TYR A 145 -2.20 7.31 6.47
C TYR A 145 -1.37 6.15 5.90
N VAL A 146 -2.03 5.31 5.12
CA VAL A 146 -1.45 4.11 4.52
C VAL A 146 -1.99 3.86 3.13
N HIS A 147 -1.15 3.25 2.29
CA HIS A 147 -1.57 2.58 1.09
C HIS A 147 -1.60 1.08 1.36
N ALA A 148 -2.74 0.46 1.12
CA ALA A 148 -2.97 -0.95 1.38
C ALA A 148 -3.11 -1.75 0.08
N ILE A 149 -2.56 -2.96 0.08
CA ILE A 149 -2.79 -3.96 -0.96
C ILE A 149 -3.27 -5.22 -0.27
N LEU A 150 -4.39 -5.77 -0.75
CA LEU A 150 -4.99 -6.99 -0.25
C LEU A 150 -4.86 -8.09 -1.31
N GLY A 151 -4.36 -9.24 -0.92
CA GLY A 151 -4.19 -10.38 -1.81
C GLY A 151 -4.80 -11.66 -1.26
N GLY A 152 -5.31 -12.48 -2.16
CA GLY A 152 -5.92 -13.77 -1.83
C GLY A 152 -6.20 -14.60 -3.07
N ILE A 153 -7.02 -15.61 -2.91
CA ILE A 153 -7.57 -16.46 -3.97
C ILE A 153 -9.08 -16.30 -3.98
N ASP A 154 -9.67 -16.09 -5.15
CA ASP A 154 -11.12 -15.92 -5.27
C ASP A 154 -11.86 -17.27 -5.22
N GLU A 155 -13.20 -17.20 -5.28
CA GLU A 155 -14.08 -18.39 -5.21
C GLU A 155 -13.94 -19.30 -6.44
N GLU A 156 -13.39 -18.79 -7.55
CA GLU A 156 -13.08 -19.57 -8.75
C GLU A 156 -11.67 -20.21 -8.70
N GLY A 157 -10.91 -19.96 -7.64
CA GLY A 157 -9.54 -20.44 -7.47
C GLY A 157 -8.48 -19.57 -8.18
N LYS A 158 -8.85 -18.39 -8.66
CA LYS A 158 -7.94 -17.46 -9.32
C LYS A 158 -7.29 -16.50 -8.32
N GLY A 159 -6.07 -16.07 -8.62
CA GLY A 159 -5.42 -15.01 -7.88
C GLY A 159 -6.24 -13.72 -7.90
N ALA A 160 -6.31 -13.03 -6.77
CA ALA A 160 -7.06 -11.80 -6.59
C ALA A 160 -6.23 -10.78 -5.82
N LEU A 161 -6.11 -9.58 -6.40
CA LEU A 161 -5.37 -8.46 -5.84
C LEU A 161 -6.25 -7.22 -5.84
N TYR A 162 -6.32 -6.54 -4.70
CA TYR A 162 -7.05 -5.29 -4.52
C TYR A 162 -6.13 -4.22 -3.97
N SER A 163 -6.15 -3.04 -4.55
CA SER A 163 -5.39 -1.89 -4.08
C SER A 163 -6.28 -0.76 -3.61
N TYR A 164 -5.84 -0.01 -2.60
CA TYR A 164 -6.61 1.00 -1.89
C TYR A 164 -5.88 2.32 -1.82
N ASP A 165 -6.64 3.41 -1.92
CA ASP A 165 -6.21 4.71 -1.41
C ASP A 165 -6.42 4.82 0.12
N PRO A 166 -5.88 5.84 0.79
CA PRO A 166 -6.03 5.97 2.25
C PRO A 166 -7.47 6.13 2.76
N VAL A 167 -8.40 6.50 1.90
CA VAL A 167 -9.82 6.73 2.25
C VAL A 167 -10.76 5.64 1.75
N GLY A 168 -10.22 4.54 1.22
CA GLY A 168 -10.98 3.34 0.95
C GLY A 168 -11.51 3.16 -0.47
N SER A 169 -11.15 4.03 -1.41
CA SER A 169 -11.36 3.74 -2.83
C SER A 169 -10.50 2.55 -3.23
N TYR A 170 -11.09 1.57 -3.93
CA TYR A 170 -10.36 0.38 -4.29
C TYR A 170 -10.79 -0.17 -5.66
N GLU A 171 -9.89 -0.93 -6.24
CA GLU A 171 -10.14 -1.70 -7.46
C GLU A 171 -9.38 -3.01 -7.44
N ARG A 172 -9.88 -4.01 -8.18
CA ARG A 172 -9.18 -5.25 -8.43
C ARG A 172 -8.22 -5.06 -9.60
N GLU A 173 -6.96 -5.43 -9.42
CA GLU A 173 -5.91 -5.26 -10.41
C GLU A 173 -5.08 -6.53 -10.55
N GLN A 174 -4.34 -6.64 -11.66
CA GLN A 174 -3.38 -7.72 -11.82
C GLN A 174 -2.07 -7.45 -11.09
N CYS A 175 -1.63 -6.19 -11.03
CA CYS A 175 -0.45 -5.80 -10.28
C CYS A 175 -0.56 -4.37 -9.76
N ARG A 176 0.11 -4.10 -8.64
CA ARG A 176 0.21 -2.77 -8.02
C ARG A 176 1.48 -2.67 -7.20
N ALA A 177 2.11 -1.50 -7.26
CA ALA A 177 3.14 -1.09 -6.33
C ALA A 177 2.66 0.10 -5.50
N ALA A 178 3.06 0.15 -4.24
CA ALA A 178 2.74 1.23 -3.30
C ALA A 178 3.95 1.62 -2.47
N GLY A 179 3.92 2.83 -1.91
CA GLY A 179 4.99 3.37 -1.07
C GLY A 179 6.03 4.20 -1.81
N ALA A 180 7.17 4.41 -1.16
CA ALA A 180 8.18 5.37 -1.57
C ALA A 180 8.78 5.11 -2.97
N ALA A 181 9.02 3.84 -3.32
CA ALA A 181 9.55 3.45 -4.62
C ALA A 181 8.48 2.99 -5.62
N SER A 182 7.20 3.25 -5.38
CA SER A 182 6.12 2.83 -6.28
C SER A 182 6.28 3.36 -7.70
N SER A 183 6.76 4.59 -7.85
CA SER A 183 7.03 5.21 -9.16
C SER A 183 8.20 4.56 -9.93
N LEU A 184 9.07 3.83 -9.24
CA LEU A 184 10.15 3.06 -9.85
C LEU A 184 9.70 1.63 -10.19
N ILE A 185 8.88 1.02 -9.33
CA ILE A 185 8.43 -0.37 -9.47
C ILE A 185 7.27 -0.48 -10.45
N MET A 186 6.28 0.43 -10.42
CA MET A 186 5.07 0.29 -11.23
C MET A 186 5.33 0.24 -12.74
N PRO A 187 6.17 1.11 -13.35
CA PRO A 187 6.50 1.01 -14.77
C PRO A 187 7.19 -0.30 -15.14
N PHE A 188 8.01 -0.85 -14.24
CA PHE A 188 8.62 -2.16 -14.42
C PHE A 188 7.57 -3.27 -14.49
N LEU A 189 6.56 -3.24 -13.60
CA LEU A 189 5.45 -4.19 -13.60
C LEU A 189 4.59 -4.04 -14.87
N ASP A 190 4.28 -2.83 -15.28
CA ASP A 190 3.53 -2.56 -16.51
C ASP A 190 4.22 -3.16 -17.75
N ASN A 191 5.54 -3.05 -17.82
CA ASN A 191 6.33 -3.59 -18.92
C ASN A 191 6.53 -5.10 -18.85
N GLN A 192 6.82 -5.66 -17.65
CA GLN A 192 7.20 -7.07 -17.50
C GLN A 192 6.02 -8.00 -17.21
N VAL A 193 4.97 -7.52 -16.54
CA VAL A 193 3.77 -8.31 -16.23
C VAL A 193 2.71 -8.15 -17.30
N ASN A 194 2.37 -6.92 -17.66
CA ASN A 194 1.33 -6.61 -18.65
C ASN A 194 1.88 -6.43 -20.06
N LEU A 195 3.19 -6.58 -20.28
CA LEU A 195 3.89 -6.46 -21.56
C LEU A 195 3.62 -5.14 -22.29
N LYS A 196 3.33 -4.08 -21.54
CA LYS A 196 3.12 -2.75 -22.12
C LYS A 196 4.38 -2.27 -22.81
N ASN A 197 4.21 -1.64 -23.98
CA ASN A 197 5.28 -1.15 -24.84
C ASN A 197 6.27 -2.25 -25.31
N GLN A 198 5.85 -3.50 -25.28
CA GLN A 198 6.57 -4.63 -25.85
C GLN A 198 5.90 -5.10 -27.14
N TYR A 199 6.72 -5.38 -28.16
CA TYR A 199 6.29 -5.74 -29.52
C TYR A 199 7.01 -6.99 -29.98
N ASP A 200 6.40 -7.72 -30.92
CA ASP A 200 7.00 -8.89 -31.51
C ASP A 200 8.33 -8.50 -32.22
N PRO A 201 9.48 -9.05 -31.79
CA PRO A 201 10.79 -8.73 -32.39
C PRO A 201 10.96 -9.24 -33.82
N VAL A 202 10.15 -10.19 -34.28
CA VAL A 202 10.22 -10.78 -35.60
C VAL A 202 9.59 -9.90 -36.70
N GLN A 203 8.76 -8.92 -36.28
CA GLN A 203 8.13 -8.02 -37.27
C GLN A 203 9.07 -6.89 -37.71
N PRO A 204 8.98 -6.43 -38.97
CA PRO A 204 9.79 -5.33 -39.47
C PRO A 204 9.64 -4.07 -38.63
N GLN A 205 10.73 -3.32 -38.47
CA GLN A 205 10.68 -2.03 -37.78
C GLN A 205 9.78 -1.05 -38.55
N GLY A 206 8.77 -0.47 -37.87
CA GLY A 206 7.87 0.51 -38.48
C GLY A 206 6.61 0.77 -37.65
N PHE A 207 5.82 1.75 -38.09
CA PHE A 207 4.47 1.97 -37.55
C PHE A 207 3.60 0.73 -37.85
N GLY A 208 2.94 0.18 -36.84
CA GLY A 208 2.05 -0.97 -36.98
C GLY A 208 2.57 -2.29 -36.43
N LYS A 209 3.56 -2.24 -35.53
CA LYS A 209 3.98 -3.43 -34.77
C LYS A 209 2.81 -3.93 -33.91
N GLU A 210 2.56 -5.23 -33.95
CA GLU A 210 1.57 -5.83 -33.03
C GLU A 210 2.15 -5.90 -31.61
N PRO A 211 1.43 -5.38 -30.60
CA PRO A 211 1.86 -5.49 -29.22
C PRO A 211 1.84 -6.95 -28.77
N LEU A 212 2.74 -7.32 -27.89
CA LEU A 212 2.72 -8.64 -27.27
C LEU A 212 1.47 -8.76 -26.39
N VAL A 213 0.82 -9.92 -26.49
CA VAL A 213 -0.34 -10.24 -25.65
C VAL A 213 0.17 -10.93 -24.38
N PRO A 214 -0.24 -10.48 -23.19
CA PRO A 214 0.11 -11.12 -21.94
C PRO A 214 -0.32 -12.59 -21.93
N LYS A 215 0.61 -13.48 -21.56
CA LYS A 215 0.33 -14.90 -21.34
C LYS A 215 0.06 -15.15 -19.86
N PRO A 216 -0.55 -16.29 -19.50
CA PRO A 216 -0.65 -16.71 -18.11
C PRO A 216 0.74 -16.67 -17.44
N LEU A 217 0.81 -16.04 -16.26
CA LEU A 217 2.06 -15.86 -15.54
C LEU A 217 2.48 -17.18 -14.87
N ASP A 218 3.72 -17.58 -15.07
CA ASP A 218 4.35 -18.63 -14.30
C ASP A 218 4.77 -18.09 -12.92
N ARG A 219 4.47 -18.84 -11.86
CA ARG A 219 4.76 -18.43 -10.48
C ARG A 219 6.23 -18.16 -10.26
N LYS A 220 7.11 -19.05 -10.76
CA LYS A 220 8.57 -18.88 -10.61
C LYS A 220 9.06 -17.61 -11.29
N HIS A 221 8.57 -17.34 -12.49
CA HIS A 221 8.90 -16.12 -13.22
C HIS A 221 8.46 -14.86 -12.44
N VAL A 222 7.26 -14.87 -11.84
CA VAL A 222 6.78 -13.74 -11.03
C VAL A 222 7.63 -13.57 -9.76
N GLU A 223 8.04 -14.65 -9.10
CA GLU A 223 8.98 -14.58 -7.95
C GLU A 223 10.30 -13.92 -8.35
N ASP A 224 10.83 -14.23 -9.52
CA ASP A 224 12.05 -13.62 -10.05
C ASP A 224 11.83 -12.12 -10.39
N LEU A 225 10.70 -11.77 -10.99
CA LEU A 225 10.34 -10.37 -11.25
C LEU A 225 10.23 -9.54 -9.96
N VAL A 226 9.67 -10.11 -8.91
CA VAL A 226 9.57 -9.44 -7.59
C VAL A 226 10.97 -9.09 -7.06
N LYS A 227 11.91 -10.03 -7.12
CA LYS A 227 13.30 -9.80 -6.70
C LYS A 227 13.98 -8.74 -7.55
N ASP A 228 13.82 -8.80 -8.87
CA ASP A 228 14.39 -7.82 -9.79
C ASP A 228 13.82 -6.41 -9.56
N ALA A 229 12.52 -6.30 -9.29
CA ALA A 229 11.87 -5.03 -8.99
C ALA A 229 12.47 -4.38 -7.73
N PHE A 230 12.61 -5.12 -6.64
CA PHE A 230 13.16 -4.60 -5.40
C PHE A 230 14.67 -4.36 -5.45
N THR A 231 15.45 -5.23 -6.08
CA THR A 231 16.90 -5.00 -6.26
C THR A 231 17.19 -3.78 -7.11
N SER A 232 16.33 -3.46 -8.08
CA SER A 232 16.41 -2.23 -8.86
C SER A 232 15.97 -1.00 -8.05
N ALA A 233 14.90 -1.12 -7.26
CA ALA A 233 14.37 -0.03 -6.45
C ALA A 233 15.34 0.40 -5.34
N VAL A 234 16.01 -0.53 -4.67
CA VAL A 234 16.95 -0.23 -3.59
C VAL A 234 18.17 0.57 -4.06
N GLU A 235 18.53 0.50 -5.33
CA GLU A 235 19.62 1.30 -5.89
C GLU A 235 19.27 2.79 -6.03
N ARG A 236 18.00 3.13 -6.12
CA ARG A 236 17.54 4.48 -6.45
C ARG A 236 16.63 5.11 -5.40
N HIS A 237 16.36 4.43 -4.29
CA HIS A 237 15.53 4.96 -3.22
C HIS A 237 16.08 4.61 -1.83
N ILE A 238 16.39 5.63 -1.04
CA ILE A 238 17.03 5.48 0.28
C ILE A 238 16.11 4.85 1.32
N GLU A 239 14.79 4.97 1.17
CA GLU A 239 13.80 4.45 2.13
C GLU A 239 13.48 2.96 1.92
N VAL A 240 14.07 2.34 0.89
CA VAL A 240 13.84 0.94 0.55
C VAL A 240 15.13 0.15 0.70
N GLY A 241 15.10 -0.99 1.38
CA GLY A 241 16.27 -1.84 1.53
C GLY A 241 16.16 -2.83 2.68
N ASP A 242 17.30 -3.32 3.10
CA ASP A 242 17.59 -4.23 4.22
C ASP A 242 17.10 -5.66 4.00
N GLY A 243 15.82 -5.88 3.80
CA GLY A 243 15.24 -7.21 3.59
C GLY A 243 14.01 -7.16 2.68
N LEU A 244 13.71 -8.28 2.08
CA LEU A 244 12.53 -8.51 1.25
C LEU A 244 11.71 -9.65 1.82
N GLN A 245 10.53 -9.36 2.32
CA GLN A 245 9.52 -10.33 2.72
C GLN A 245 8.60 -10.58 1.54
N THR A 246 8.37 -11.85 1.20
CA THR A 246 7.46 -12.26 0.13
C THR A 246 6.48 -13.29 0.67
N MET A 247 5.21 -13.12 0.37
CA MET A 247 4.14 -14.07 0.69
C MET A 247 3.46 -14.51 -0.59
N THR A 248 3.56 -15.81 -0.91
CA THR A 248 2.90 -16.45 -2.03
C THR A 248 1.66 -17.17 -1.53
N ILE A 249 0.50 -16.75 -1.99
CA ILE A 249 -0.82 -17.25 -1.61
C ILE A 249 -1.31 -18.18 -2.70
N THR A 250 -1.67 -19.40 -2.34
CA THR A 250 -2.32 -20.38 -3.21
C THR A 250 -3.54 -20.97 -2.51
N LYS A 251 -4.29 -21.84 -3.20
CA LYS A 251 -5.39 -22.58 -2.57
C LYS A 251 -4.96 -23.41 -1.37
N ASP A 252 -3.69 -23.85 -1.36
CA ASP A 252 -3.13 -24.75 -0.33
C ASP A 252 -2.63 -23.99 0.91
N GLY A 253 -2.45 -22.67 0.80
CA GLY A 253 -2.00 -21.81 1.91
C GLY A 253 -1.04 -20.72 1.48
N ILE A 254 -0.32 -20.18 2.45
CA ILE A 254 0.63 -19.08 2.27
C ILE A 254 2.04 -19.59 2.52
N LEU A 255 2.91 -19.43 1.51
CA LEU A 255 4.35 -19.61 1.64
C LEU A 255 5.00 -18.25 1.89
N GLU A 256 5.69 -18.12 3.01
CA GLU A 256 6.45 -16.94 3.36
C GLU A 256 7.94 -17.18 3.12
N THR A 257 8.59 -16.24 2.46
CA THR A 257 10.04 -16.26 2.20
C THR A 257 10.66 -14.92 2.58
N TYR A 258 11.94 -14.95 2.90
CA TYR A 258 12.75 -13.78 3.21
C TYR A 258 14.04 -13.82 2.41
N ALA A 259 14.43 -12.67 1.86
CA ALA A 259 15.70 -12.48 1.19
C ALA A 259 16.35 -11.18 1.68
N GLU A 260 17.68 -11.12 1.67
CA GLU A 260 18.37 -9.89 2.00
C GLU A 260 18.36 -8.92 0.81
N LEU A 261 18.22 -7.64 1.11
CA LEU A 261 18.45 -6.53 0.19
C LEU A 261 19.65 -5.72 0.67
N LYS A 262 20.07 -4.74 -0.14
CA LYS A 262 21.16 -3.82 0.19
C LYS A 262 20.93 -3.16 1.56
N LYS A 263 21.99 -3.11 2.39
CA LYS A 263 21.99 -2.59 3.77
C LYS A 263 22.82 -1.31 3.91
N ASP A 264 22.69 -0.42 2.97
CA ASP A 264 23.36 0.87 2.97
C ASP A 264 22.81 1.86 3.99
#